data_93ebd430620274f61e00798b569f7748
#
_entry.id   93ebd430620274f61e00798b569f7748
#
_cell.length_a   1.000
_cell.length_b   1.000
_cell.length_c   1.000
_cell.angle_alpha   90.00
_cell.angle_beta   90.00
_cell.angle_gamma   90.00
#
_symmetry.space_group_name_H-M   'P 1'
#
loop_
_entity.id
_entity.type
_entity.pdbx_description
1 polymer ?
#
loop_
_entity_poly.entity_id
_entity_poly.type
_entity_poly.pdbx_seq_one_letter_code
_entity_poly.pdbx_strand_id
1 'polypeptide(L)'
;MKFLDQLQNPPREFTAIPFWFLNGDLTDAELRRQLADFAAHGIYGVELHPRMGLDARIEYLGSTYFHYIRTAVETAAALDMKIVLYDEGMYPSGSACGLVVKDHPELASEGITLTQTVLPKDELLAQTENGALVVRKSGGTMRGLHWGEDDGEKNAPLTADILNPAAVNRFMELTHEAYYRELKEYFGNTVIGFFTDEPSILGRNVSGMFPWTHGFAEIFRRAGGNAANLAALFDGKENDDTRLYHRLLLQREGEIYYGSLSRWCEAHGIGLMGHPHQSDDIEVEKYFAVPGQDLVLRWLAPEKDGLAGLDSTMGKCSADAARLMHRRRNANECFGACNKDDNPWQLSGGDIKWYTDWLAVRGVNLFIPHAFYYSIRGKRKDER
;
A
#
# COMPACT_ATOMS: atom_id res chain seq x y z
N MET A 1 5.46 33.26 13.32
CA MET A 1 4.60 33.70 12.19
C MET A 1 3.17 33.81 12.71
N LYS A 2 2.43 34.90 12.41
CA LYS A 2 1.02 35.00 12.83
C LYS A 2 0.17 34.06 11.98
N PHE A 3 -0.90 33.53 12.54
CA PHE A 3 -1.79 32.58 11.86
C PHE A 3 -2.27 33.09 10.48
N LEU A 4 -2.62 34.37 10.38
CA LEU A 4 -3.05 34.97 9.13
C LEU A 4 -1.93 34.98 8.06
N ASP A 5 -0.67 35.15 8.47
CA ASP A 5 0.45 35.12 7.53
C ASP A 5 0.65 33.71 6.97
N GLN A 6 0.44 32.68 7.81
CA GLN A 6 0.49 31.27 7.38
C GLN A 6 -0.68 30.90 6.47
N LEU A 7 -1.84 31.49 6.69
CA LEU A 7 -3.01 31.25 5.84
C LEU A 7 -2.83 31.88 4.45
N GLN A 8 -2.22 33.06 4.37
CA GLN A 8 -1.96 33.76 3.12
C GLN A 8 -0.77 33.17 2.35
N ASN A 9 0.25 32.68 3.07
CA ASN A 9 1.45 32.09 2.54
C ASN A 9 1.73 30.79 3.29
N PRO A 10 1.01 29.69 2.97
CA PRO A 10 1.16 28.42 3.67
C PRO A 10 2.58 27.89 3.52
N PRO A 11 3.20 27.38 4.60
CA PRO A 11 4.48 26.69 4.49
C PRO A 11 4.41 25.53 3.49
N ARG A 12 5.54 25.26 2.82
CA ARG A 12 5.64 24.20 1.81
C ARG A 12 5.24 22.80 2.32
N GLU A 13 5.32 22.56 3.62
CA GLU A 13 4.86 21.31 4.24
C GLU A 13 3.36 21.04 4.07
N PHE A 14 2.54 22.06 3.75
CA PHE A 14 1.11 21.90 3.47
C PHE A 14 0.80 21.68 1.99
N THR A 15 1.78 21.17 1.25
CA THR A 15 1.60 20.71 -0.13
C THR A 15 0.83 19.40 -0.20
N ALA A 16 0.20 19.11 -1.33
CA ALA A 16 -0.14 17.75 -1.70
C ALA A 16 1.13 16.96 -2.03
N ILE A 17 1.09 15.63 -1.88
CA ILE A 17 2.18 14.71 -2.25
C ILE A 17 1.60 13.69 -3.24
N PRO A 18 1.41 14.05 -4.52
CA PRO A 18 0.82 13.14 -5.50
C PRO A 18 1.71 11.93 -5.75
N PHE A 19 1.10 10.79 -6.05
CA PHE A 19 1.77 9.71 -6.73
C PHE A 19 2.32 10.23 -8.06
N TRP A 20 3.61 10.08 -8.26
CA TRP A 20 4.25 10.34 -9.54
C TRP A 20 4.63 9.02 -10.17
N PHE A 21 3.77 8.54 -11.06
CA PHE A 21 3.90 7.26 -11.73
C PHE A 21 5.07 7.23 -12.69
N LEU A 22 6.14 6.54 -12.33
CA LEU A 22 7.31 6.31 -13.14
C LEU A 22 7.02 5.18 -14.15
N ASN A 23 6.24 5.49 -15.16
CA ASN A 23 5.63 4.54 -16.10
C ASN A 23 6.13 4.68 -17.54
N GLY A 24 7.37 5.10 -17.77
CA GLY A 24 7.86 5.36 -19.12
C GLY A 24 9.32 5.03 -19.34
N ASP A 25 9.81 5.49 -20.48
CA ASP A 25 11.22 5.59 -20.82
C ASP A 25 11.82 6.76 -20.02
N LEU A 26 12.37 6.48 -18.84
CA LEU A 26 12.87 7.51 -17.96
C LEU A 26 14.12 8.17 -18.56
N THR A 27 14.21 9.50 -18.41
CA THR A 27 15.41 10.27 -18.74
C THR A 27 15.66 11.32 -17.68
N ASP A 28 16.91 11.62 -17.39
CA ASP A 28 17.30 12.65 -16.42
C ASP A 28 16.69 14.02 -16.76
N ALA A 29 16.67 14.38 -18.03
CA ALA A 29 16.15 15.66 -18.48
C ALA A 29 14.65 15.81 -18.19
N GLU A 30 13.87 14.76 -18.44
CA GLU A 30 12.42 14.78 -18.24
C GLU A 30 12.06 14.69 -16.76
N LEU A 31 12.79 13.90 -15.96
CA LEU A 31 12.63 13.87 -14.51
C LEU A 31 12.83 15.25 -13.89
N ARG A 32 13.94 15.93 -14.26
CA ARG A 32 14.25 17.31 -13.82
C ARG A 32 13.19 18.30 -14.27
N ARG A 33 12.72 18.19 -15.51
CA ARG A 33 11.69 19.08 -16.06
C ARG A 33 10.37 18.95 -15.30
N GLN A 34 9.92 17.71 -15.05
CA GLN A 34 8.65 17.48 -14.36
C GLN A 34 8.71 17.93 -12.90
N LEU A 35 9.81 17.68 -12.18
CA LEU A 35 9.97 18.18 -10.81
C LEU A 35 10.00 19.72 -10.74
N ALA A 36 10.66 20.37 -11.69
CA ALA A 36 10.65 21.84 -11.78
C ALA A 36 9.23 22.36 -12.08
N ASP A 37 8.47 21.66 -12.89
CA ASP A 37 7.09 22.00 -13.21
C ASP A 37 6.16 21.83 -11.98
N PHE A 38 6.29 20.76 -11.22
CA PHE A 38 5.60 20.60 -9.93
C PHE A 38 5.88 21.78 -8.98
N ALA A 39 7.15 22.10 -8.78
CA ALA A 39 7.54 23.20 -7.89
C ALA A 39 7.00 24.55 -8.37
N ALA A 40 7.01 24.81 -9.68
CA ALA A 40 6.47 26.04 -10.29
C ALA A 40 4.95 26.18 -10.09
N HIS A 41 4.24 25.06 -9.90
CA HIS A 41 2.80 25.04 -9.64
C HIS A 41 2.45 24.83 -8.16
N GLY A 42 3.42 24.98 -7.24
CA GLY A 42 3.18 24.94 -5.79
C GLY A 42 3.10 23.54 -5.20
N ILE A 43 3.52 22.51 -5.92
CA ILE A 43 3.63 21.13 -5.43
C ILE A 43 5.08 20.90 -4.98
N TYR A 44 5.28 20.80 -3.68
CA TYR A 44 6.60 20.69 -3.04
C TYR A 44 6.86 19.31 -2.43
N GLY A 45 6.08 18.32 -2.80
CA GLY A 45 6.30 16.92 -2.46
C GLY A 45 5.77 16.02 -3.55
N VAL A 46 6.42 14.89 -3.78
CA VAL A 46 5.95 13.83 -4.69
C VAL A 46 6.30 12.47 -4.13
N GLU A 47 5.53 11.48 -4.51
CA GLU A 47 5.81 10.09 -4.22
C GLU A 47 6.36 9.39 -5.48
N LEU A 48 7.55 8.83 -5.35
CA LEU A 48 8.20 8.10 -6.44
C LEU A 48 7.61 6.70 -6.54
N HIS A 49 6.63 6.54 -7.41
CA HIS A 49 5.86 5.31 -7.57
C HIS A 49 6.21 4.60 -8.89
N PRO A 50 6.99 3.50 -8.87
CA PRO A 50 7.19 2.67 -10.05
C PRO A 50 5.86 2.08 -10.50
N ARG A 51 5.52 2.23 -11.78
CA ARG A 51 4.21 1.84 -12.29
C ARG A 51 4.31 1.05 -13.58
N MET A 52 3.27 0.28 -13.89
CA MET A 52 3.16 -0.48 -15.14
C MET A 52 3.41 0.41 -16.36
N GLY A 53 4.24 -0.10 -17.27
CA GLY A 53 4.72 0.65 -18.43
C GLY A 53 6.09 1.29 -18.24
N LEU A 54 6.75 1.08 -17.08
CA LEU A 54 8.18 1.31 -16.94
C LEU A 54 8.92 0.53 -18.03
N ASP A 55 9.94 1.12 -18.62
CA ASP A 55 10.70 0.47 -19.69
C ASP A 55 11.35 -0.82 -19.20
N ALA A 56 11.15 -1.92 -19.93
CA ALA A 56 11.65 -3.24 -19.55
C ALA A 56 13.21 -3.35 -19.49
N ARG A 57 13.92 -2.34 -20.01
CA ARG A 57 15.39 -2.22 -19.86
C ARG A 57 15.79 -1.69 -18.49
N ILE A 58 14.84 -1.15 -17.73
CA ILE A 58 15.05 -0.64 -16.37
C ILE A 58 14.63 -1.74 -15.40
N GLU A 59 15.61 -2.54 -14.97
CA GLU A 59 15.37 -3.55 -13.93
C GLU A 59 15.00 -2.88 -12.62
N TYR A 60 13.88 -3.29 -12.01
CA TYR A 60 13.44 -2.79 -10.71
C TYR A 60 14.51 -3.05 -9.64
N LEU A 61 14.83 -2.03 -8.86
CA LEU A 61 15.91 -2.03 -7.85
C LEU A 61 17.32 -2.27 -8.41
N GLY A 62 17.49 -2.29 -9.73
CA GLY A 62 18.78 -2.37 -10.40
C GLY A 62 19.50 -1.01 -10.47
N SER A 63 20.75 -1.02 -10.96
CA SER A 63 21.59 0.18 -11.01
C SER A 63 21.00 1.31 -11.86
N THR A 64 20.41 0.98 -13.01
CA THR A 64 19.74 1.97 -13.88
C THR A 64 18.50 2.58 -13.21
N TYR A 65 17.73 1.76 -12.49
CA TYR A 65 16.60 2.23 -11.69
C TYR A 65 17.06 3.23 -10.63
N PHE A 66 18.05 2.87 -9.83
CA PHE A 66 18.58 3.76 -8.79
C PHE A 66 19.27 5.01 -9.33
N HIS A 67 19.83 4.97 -10.55
CA HIS A 67 20.30 6.18 -11.21
C HIS A 67 19.17 7.20 -11.39
N TYR A 68 18.02 6.79 -11.90
CA TYR A 68 16.88 7.69 -12.10
C TYR A 68 16.23 8.12 -10.77
N ILE A 69 16.11 7.22 -9.81
CA ILE A 69 15.63 7.58 -8.46
C ILE A 69 16.55 8.62 -7.82
N ARG A 70 17.87 8.45 -7.89
CA ARG A 70 18.85 9.43 -7.39
C ARG A 70 18.72 10.77 -8.13
N THR A 71 18.59 10.77 -9.45
CA THR A 71 18.34 11.99 -10.23
C THR A 71 17.10 12.74 -9.74
N ALA A 72 16.03 12.03 -9.47
CA ALA A 72 14.80 12.63 -8.94
C ALA A 72 15.01 13.22 -7.53
N VAL A 73 15.65 12.47 -6.62
CA VAL A 73 15.89 12.91 -5.24
C VAL A 73 16.84 14.09 -5.18
N GLU A 74 17.93 14.08 -5.94
CA GLU A 74 18.88 15.21 -6.04
C GLU A 74 18.20 16.48 -6.58
N THR A 75 17.35 16.31 -7.58
CA THR A 75 16.59 17.42 -8.16
C THR A 75 15.58 17.99 -7.16
N ALA A 76 14.86 17.11 -6.46
CA ALA A 76 13.92 17.51 -5.40
C ALA A 76 14.65 18.27 -4.26
N ALA A 77 15.84 17.78 -3.84
CA ALA A 77 16.67 18.45 -2.84
C ALA A 77 17.06 19.88 -3.28
N ALA A 78 17.47 20.03 -4.54
CA ALA A 78 17.84 21.34 -5.09
C ALA A 78 16.65 22.31 -5.19
N LEU A 79 15.42 21.80 -5.30
CA LEU A 79 14.17 22.57 -5.37
C LEU A 79 13.50 22.75 -4.00
N ASP A 80 14.11 22.28 -2.91
CA ASP A 80 13.53 22.22 -1.56
C ASP A 80 12.16 21.50 -1.54
N MET A 81 12.06 20.42 -2.30
CA MET A 81 10.91 19.51 -2.33
C MET A 81 11.12 18.31 -1.40
N LYS A 82 10.04 17.63 -1.06
CA LYS A 82 10.06 16.39 -0.28
C LYS A 82 9.74 15.20 -1.17
N ILE A 83 10.37 14.07 -0.85
CA ILE A 83 10.15 12.79 -1.52
C ILE A 83 9.60 11.79 -0.51
N VAL A 84 8.56 11.09 -0.91
CA VAL A 84 8.12 9.84 -0.31
C VAL A 84 8.52 8.72 -1.28
N LEU A 85 9.14 7.67 -0.76
CA LEU A 85 9.51 6.50 -1.54
C LEU A 85 8.37 5.48 -1.47
N TYR A 86 7.97 4.96 -2.60
CA TYR A 86 7.04 3.84 -2.66
C TYR A 86 7.80 2.54 -2.45
N ASP A 87 7.34 1.68 -1.55
CA ASP A 87 8.10 0.51 -1.11
C ASP A 87 7.98 -0.71 -2.04
N GLU A 88 7.21 -0.59 -3.12
CA GLU A 88 6.89 -1.70 -4.02
C GLU A 88 7.19 -1.36 -5.49
N GLY A 89 7.29 -2.39 -6.32
CA GLY A 89 7.26 -2.27 -7.77
C GLY A 89 5.86 -2.56 -8.31
N MET A 90 4.98 -1.60 -8.29
CA MET A 90 3.56 -1.63 -8.61
C MET A 90 2.67 -1.79 -7.35
N TYR A 91 1.81 -2.82 -7.22
CA TYR A 91 0.73 -2.89 -6.23
C TYR A 91 0.20 -4.34 -6.10
N PRO A 92 -0.23 -4.80 -4.92
CA PRO A 92 -0.08 -4.19 -3.59
C PRO A 92 1.31 -4.40 -2.98
N SER A 93 1.62 -3.66 -1.91
CA SER A 93 2.91 -3.71 -1.21
C SER A 93 3.20 -5.03 -0.50
N GLY A 94 4.50 -5.35 -0.34
CA GLY A 94 4.99 -6.45 0.51
C GLY A 94 5.76 -7.54 -0.23
N SER A 95 5.91 -7.46 -1.55
CA SER A 95 6.47 -8.55 -2.37
C SER A 95 7.72 -8.17 -3.19
N ALA A 96 8.06 -6.87 -3.24
CA ALA A 96 9.15 -6.34 -4.07
C ALA A 96 9.04 -6.81 -5.53
N CYS A 97 7.88 -6.60 -6.17
CA CYS A 97 7.57 -7.08 -7.52
C CYS A 97 7.81 -8.60 -7.68
N GLY A 98 7.46 -9.38 -6.65
CA GLY A 98 7.66 -10.83 -6.61
C GLY A 98 9.09 -11.29 -6.29
N LEU A 99 10.05 -10.39 -6.12
CA LEU A 99 11.45 -10.74 -5.83
C LEU A 99 11.63 -11.44 -4.49
N VAL A 100 10.73 -11.20 -3.51
CA VAL A 100 10.74 -11.91 -2.23
C VAL A 100 10.57 -13.42 -2.43
N VAL A 101 9.73 -13.82 -3.38
CA VAL A 101 9.33 -15.22 -3.61
C VAL A 101 10.16 -15.90 -4.71
N LYS A 102 10.76 -15.12 -5.62
CA LYS A 102 11.42 -15.61 -6.84
C LYS A 102 12.35 -16.81 -6.62
N ASP A 103 13.24 -16.71 -5.62
CA ASP A 103 14.20 -17.77 -5.27
C ASP A 103 13.85 -18.44 -3.92
N HIS A 104 12.73 -18.05 -3.31
CA HIS A 104 12.26 -18.47 -2.00
C HIS A 104 10.76 -18.80 -2.02
N PRO A 105 10.34 -19.86 -2.76
CA PRO A 105 8.92 -20.19 -2.90
C PRO A 105 8.25 -20.53 -1.56
N GLU A 106 9.02 -20.89 -0.53
CA GLU A 106 8.52 -21.09 0.84
C GLU A 106 7.98 -19.80 1.46
N LEU A 107 8.43 -18.62 0.99
CA LEU A 107 7.98 -17.31 1.46
C LEU A 107 6.71 -16.79 0.75
N ALA A 108 6.16 -17.54 -0.20
CA ALA A 108 4.90 -17.18 -0.84
C ALA A 108 3.73 -17.24 0.16
N SER A 109 2.74 -16.40 -0.05
CA SER A 109 1.54 -16.31 0.79
C SER A 109 0.80 -17.65 0.92
N GLU A 110 0.21 -17.89 2.09
CA GLU A 110 -0.49 -19.11 2.46
C GLU A 110 -1.91 -18.82 2.93
N GLY A 111 -2.78 -19.78 2.74
CA GLY A 111 -4.15 -19.72 3.28
C GLY A 111 -4.69 -21.09 3.66
N ILE A 112 -5.70 -21.08 4.49
CA ILE A 112 -6.50 -22.27 4.79
C ILE A 112 -7.64 -22.43 3.79
N THR A 113 -7.90 -23.66 3.40
CA THR A 113 -9.04 -24.02 2.56
C THR A 113 -9.69 -25.32 3.04
N LEU A 114 -10.98 -25.45 2.78
CA LEU A 114 -11.75 -26.66 3.07
C LEU A 114 -11.83 -27.51 1.80
N THR A 115 -11.38 -28.76 1.86
CA THR A 115 -11.25 -29.61 0.66
C THR A 115 -11.63 -31.07 0.94
N GLN A 116 -12.14 -31.76 -0.08
CA GLN A 116 -12.34 -33.21 -0.06
C GLN A 116 -11.07 -33.99 -0.41
N THR A 117 -10.09 -33.34 -1.03
CA THR A 117 -8.86 -33.96 -1.49
C THR A 117 -7.65 -33.26 -0.90
N VAL A 118 -6.93 -33.96 -0.02
CA VAL A 118 -5.67 -33.49 0.55
C VAL A 118 -4.54 -33.84 -0.43
N LEU A 119 -3.77 -32.82 -0.82
CA LEU A 119 -2.62 -32.99 -1.72
C LEU A 119 -1.34 -33.29 -0.91
N PRO A 120 -0.31 -33.90 -1.52
CA PRO A 120 0.92 -34.23 -0.82
C PRO A 120 1.68 -33.07 -0.17
N LYS A 121 1.42 -31.85 -0.66
CA LYS A 121 2.05 -30.61 -0.15
C LYS A 121 1.17 -29.85 0.85
N ASP A 122 -0.05 -30.32 1.10
CA ASP A 122 -0.96 -29.69 2.06
C ASP A 122 -0.52 -30.00 3.49
N GLU A 123 -0.56 -29.01 4.36
CA GLU A 123 -0.50 -29.21 5.80
C GLU A 123 -1.92 -29.41 6.34
N LEU A 124 -2.21 -30.59 6.88
CA LEU A 124 -3.52 -30.89 7.47
C LEU A 124 -3.65 -30.21 8.85
N LEU A 125 -4.59 -29.31 9.01
CA LEU A 125 -4.90 -28.67 10.29
C LEU A 125 -5.96 -29.45 11.08
N ALA A 126 -7.03 -29.90 10.40
CA ALA A 126 -8.12 -30.62 11.03
C ALA A 126 -8.93 -31.44 10.02
N GLN A 127 -9.56 -32.54 10.51
CA GLN A 127 -10.65 -33.20 9.81
C GLN A 127 -12.00 -32.68 10.36
N THR A 128 -12.91 -32.38 9.46
CA THR A 128 -14.25 -31.88 9.79
C THR A 128 -15.31 -32.72 9.09
N GLU A 129 -16.58 -32.56 9.45
CA GLU A 129 -17.70 -33.22 8.76
C GLU A 129 -17.80 -32.78 7.28
N ASN A 130 -17.34 -31.57 6.95
CA ASN A 130 -17.41 -30.98 5.61
C ASN A 130 -16.14 -31.19 4.78
N GLY A 131 -15.14 -31.94 5.28
CA GLY A 131 -13.88 -32.21 4.61
C GLY A 131 -12.65 -31.88 5.45
N ALA A 132 -11.48 -31.90 4.85
CA ALA A 132 -10.22 -31.57 5.48
C ALA A 132 -9.96 -30.06 5.41
N LEU A 133 -9.64 -29.45 6.55
CA LEU A 133 -9.10 -28.09 6.61
C LEU A 133 -7.58 -28.17 6.46
N VAL A 134 -7.07 -27.58 5.39
CA VAL A 134 -5.65 -27.67 5.04
C VAL A 134 -5.04 -26.30 4.78
N VAL A 135 -3.73 -26.17 5.01
CA VAL A 135 -2.92 -25.01 4.57
C VAL A 135 -2.35 -25.28 3.19
N ARG A 136 -2.42 -24.28 2.32
CA ARG A 136 -1.82 -24.28 0.97
C ARG A 136 -1.21 -22.94 0.66
N LYS A 137 -0.26 -22.91 -0.29
CA LYS A 137 0.11 -21.66 -0.95
C LYS A 137 -1.12 -21.06 -1.64
N SER A 138 -1.33 -19.76 -1.45
CA SER A 138 -2.52 -19.07 -1.97
C SER A 138 -2.57 -19.04 -3.50
N GLY A 139 -1.38 -18.99 -4.13
CA GLY A 139 -1.24 -18.71 -5.56
C GLY A 139 -1.63 -17.28 -5.94
N GLY A 140 -1.85 -16.43 -4.95
CA GLY A 140 -2.18 -15.04 -5.17
C GLY A 140 -1.05 -14.27 -5.84
N THR A 141 -1.43 -13.30 -6.64
CA THR A 141 -0.53 -12.49 -7.43
C THR A 141 -0.64 -11.02 -7.05
N MET A 142 0.34 -10.24 -7.48
CA MET A 142 0.30 -8.79 -7.49
C MET A 142 0.35 -8.30 -8.94
N ARG A 143 0.13 -7.01 -9.15
CA ARG A 143 0.38 -6.35 -10.42
C ARG A 143 1.88 -6.11 -10.59
N GLY A 144 2.43 -6.36 -11.77
CA GLY A 144 3.84 -6.14 -12.08
C GLY A 144 4.08 -4.85 -12.86
N LEU A 145 5.35 -4.54 -13.09
CA LEU A 145 5.78 -3.28 -13.74
C LEU A 145 5.68 -3.30 -15.27
N HIS A 146 5.59 -4.47 -15.87
CA HIS A 146 5.61 -4.59 -17.31
C HIS A 146 4.30 -5.13 -17.87
N TRP A 147 4.02 -4.81 -19.13
CA TRP A 147 2.84 -5.33 -19.83
C TRP A 147 2.89 -6.86 -19.91
N GLY A 148 1.81 -7.51 -19.54
CA GLY A 148 1.71 -8.97 -19.42
C GLY A 148 2.00 -9.52 -18.03
N GLU A 149 2.21 -8.64 -17.05
CA GLU A 149 2.43 -8.96 -15.64
C GLU A 149 1.30 -8.47 -14.74
N ASP A 150 0.16 -8.04 -15.32
CA ASP A 150 -0.98 -7.62 -14.52
C ASP A 150 -1.61 -8.80 -13.76
N ASP A 151 -2.32 -8.51 -12.68
CA ASP A 151 -2.96 -9.56 -11.88
C ASP A 151 -3.95 -10.35 -12.73
N GLY A 152 -3.89 -11.69 -12.58
CA GLY A 152 -4.62 -12.63 -13.44
C GLY A 152 -3.93 -12.96 -14.77
N GLU A 153 -2.86 -12.27 -15.15
CA GLU A 153 -2.04 -12.63 -16.30
C GLU A 153 -1.00 -13.71 -15.94
N LYS A 154 -0.52 -14.42 -16.95
CA LYS A 154 0.37 -15.59 -16.76
C LYS A 154 1.69 -15.25 -16.05
N ASN A 155 2.20 -14.05 -16.28
CA ASN A 155 3.48 -13.61 -15.75
C ASN A 155 3.34 -12.71 -14.52
N ALA A 156 2.11 -12.56 -13.98
CA ALA A 156 1.88 -11.78 -12.76
C ALA A 156 2.77 -12.31 -11.61
N PRO A 157 3.49 -11.42 -10.90
CA PRO A 157 4.36 -11.84 -9.81
C PRO A 157 3.56 -12.45 -8.65
N LEU A 158 4.16 -13.44 -7.96
CA LEU A 158 3.55 -14.05 -6.78
C LEU A 158 3.68 -13.14 -5.55
N THR A 159 2.64 -13.15 -4.72
CA THR A 159 2.61 -12.41 -3.47
C THR A 159 3.37 -13.13 -2.37
N ALA A 160 4.13 -12.37 -1.57
CA ALA A 160 4.82 -12.88 -0.40
C ALA A 160 3.89 -12.98 0.82
N ASP A 161 4.27 -13.81 1.79
CA ASP A 161 3.58 -13.97 3.07
C ASP A 161 3.96 -12.84 4.03
N ILE A 162 3.18 -11.77 4.04
CA ILE A 162 3.41 -10.60 4.91
C ILE A 162 3.16 -10.88 6.41
N LEU A 163 2.61 -12.05 6.75
CA LEU A 163 2.49 -12.52 8.13
C LEU A 163 3.73 -13.29 8.60
N ASN A 164 4.66 -13.59 7.69
CA ASN A 164 5.89 -14.34 7.96
C ASN A 164 7.06 -13.38 8.17
N PRO A 165 7.69 -13.35 9.37
CA PRO A 165 8.83 -12.48 9.63
C PRO A 165 9.99 -12.64 8.63
N ALA A 166 10.23 -13.85 8.11
CA ALA A 166 11.28 -14.08 7.14
C ALA A 166 10.99 -13.40 5.80
N ALA A 167 9.72 -13.43 5.34
CA ALA A 167 9.30 -12.76 4.12
C ALA A 167 9.37 -11.23 4.25
N VAL A 168 8.88 -10.69 5.39
CA VAL A 168 8.93 -9.24 5.67
C VAL A 168 10.37 -8.74 5.80
N ASN A 169 11.26 -9.49 6.47
CA ASN A 169 12.67 -9.12 6.56
C ASN A 169 13.32 -9.09 5.17
N ARG A 170 13.03 -10.09 4.32
CA ARG A 170 13.55 -10.12 2.95
C ARG A 170 12.97 -8.97 2.10
N PHE A 171 11.69 -8.66 2.26
CA PHE A 171 11.09 -7.50 1.61
C PHE A 171 11.84 -6.21 1.97
N MET A 172 12.08 -5.96 3.27
CA MET A 172 12.82 -4.79 3.72
C MET A 172 14.27 -4.78 3.23
N GLU A 173 14.93 -5.94 3.19
CA GLU A 173 16.29 -6.06 2.67
C GLU A 173 16.37 -5.67 1.18
N LEU A 174 15.41 -6.15 0.38
CA LEU A 174 15.37 -5.90 -1.05
C LEU A 174 14.99 -4.44 -1.38
N THR A 175 14.10 -3.84 -0.58
CA THR A 175 13.55 -2.50 -0.83
C THR A 175 14.18 -1.45 0.09
N HIS A 176 13.77 -1.37 1.33
CA HIS A 176 14.15 -0.33 2.29
C HIS A 176 15.67 -0.19 2.45
N GLU A 177 16.39 -1.29 2.67
CA GLU A 177 17.85 -1.28 2.79
C GLU A 177 18.55 -0.88 1.49
N ALA A 178 17.99 -1.29 0.34
CA ALA A 178 18.56 -0.90 -0.96
C ALA A 178 18.40 0.60 -1.21
N TYR A 179 17.22 1.16 -0.96
CA TYR A 179 17.00 2.61 -1.05
C TYR A 179 17.88 3.38 -0.06
N TYR A 180 17.98 2.89 1.19
CA TYR A 180 18.83 3.56 2.19
C TYR A 180 20.31 3.55 1.77
N ARG A 181 20.83 2.44 1.29
CA ARG A 181 22.21 2.33 0.80
C ARG A 181 22.51 3.34 -0.31
N GLU A 182 21.55 3.59 -1.19
CA GLU A 182 21.70 4.49 -2.32
C GLU A 182 21.45 5.97 -2.00
N LEU A 183 20.64 6.27 -0.96
CA LEU A 183 20.08 7.62 -0.76
C LEU A 183 20.24 8.14 0.68
N LYS A 184 21.03 7.47 1.54
CA LYS A 184 21.08 7.75 2.99
C LYS A 184 21.31 9.22 3.35
N GLU A 185 22.07 9.97 2.53
CA GLU A 185 22.36 11.37 2.75
C GLU A 185 21.13 12.30 2.63
N TYR A 186 20.05 11.79 2.03
CA TYR A 186 18.78 12.50 1.85
C TYR A 186 17.71 12.11 2.87
N PHE A 187 17.95 11.06 3.65
CA PHE A 187 16.97 10.57 4.64
C PHE A 187 16.82 11.57 5.79
N GLY A 188 15.57 11.78 6.22
CA GLY A 188 15.21 12.74 7.27
C GLY A 188 15.17 14.21 6.83
N ASN A 189 15.59 14.50 5.61
CA ASN A 189 15.52 15.86 5.06
C ASN A 189 14.72 15.94 3.75
N THR A 190 15.21 15.40 2.65
CA THR A 190 14.50 15.34 1.35
C THR A 190 13.60 14.12 1.29
N VAL A 191 14.11 12.93 1.63
CA VAL A 191 13.33 11.72 1.79
C VAL A 191 12.71 11.71 3.18
N ILE A 192 11.38 11.76 3.26
CA ILE A 192 10.65 11.91 4.53
C ILE A 192 9.87 10.66 4.94
N GLY A 193 9.69 9.69 4.06
CA GLY A 193 8.95 8.47 4.37
C GLY A 193 9.03 7.41 3.30
N PHE A 194 8.63 6.21 3.69
CA PHE A 194 8.18 5.16 2.80
C PHE A 194 6.67 5.07 2.84
N PHE A 195 6.08 4.86 1.68
CA PHE A 195 4.66 4.58 1.52
C PHE A 195 4.45 3.09 1.26
N THR A 196 3.57 2.48 2.03
CA THR A 196 3.11 1.10 1.87
C THR A 196 1.63 1.11 1.47
N ASP A 197 1.29 0.39 0.41
CA ASP A 197 0.02 0.50 -0.30
C ASP A 197 -0.76 -0.82 -0.22
N GLU A 198 -1.87 -0.81 0.52
CA GLU A 198 -2.85 -1.91 0.65
C GLU A 198 -2.23 -3.32 0.71
N PRO A 199 -1.23 -3.59 1.58
CA PRO A 199 -0.58 -4.89 1.60
C PRO A 199 -1.60 -6.01 1.74
N SER A 200 -1.52 -7.00 0.84
CA SER A 200 -2.52 -8.08 0.76
C SER A 200 -1.96 -9.40 1.28
N ILE A 201 -2.60 -9.98 2.28
CA ILE A 201 -2.13 -11.22 2.92
C ILE A 201 -2.14 -12.40 1.96
N LEU A 202 -3.19 -12.54 1.17
CA LEU A 202 -3.32 -13.67 0.23
C LEU A 202 -2.86 -13.32 -1.19
N GLY A 203 -2.68 -12.04 -1.49
CA GLY A 203 -2.54 -11.55 -2.85
C GLY A 203 -3.89 -11.40 -3.57
N ARG A 204 -3.83 -10.98 -4.81
CA ARG A 204 -5.00 -10.76 -5.67
C ARG A 204 -5.41 -12.06 -6.36
N ASN A 205 -6.64 -12.13 -6.84
CA ASN A 205 -7.22 -13.28 -7.57
C ASN A 205 -7.31 -14.58 -6.76
N VAL A 206 -7.37 -14.50 -5.44
CA VAL A 206 -7.58 -15.65 -4.55
C VAL A 206 -9.04 -15.70 -4.12
N SER A 207 -9.63 -16.89 -4.16
CA SER A 207 -10.98 -17.16 -3.68
C SER A 207 -11.06 -18.49 -2.93
N GLY A 208 -12.01 -18.60 -2.00
CA GLY A 208 -12.23 -19.85 -1.24
C GLY A 208 -11.09 -20.19 -0.27
N MET A 209 -10.32 -19.19 0.13
CA MET A 209 -9.26 -19.32 1.13
C MET A 209 -9.37 -18.20 2.17
N PHE A 210 -8.90 -18.49 3.38
CA PHE A 210 -8.71 -17.51 4.43
C PHE A 210 -7.21 -17.41 4.79
N PRO A 211 -6.69 -16.22 5.17
CA PRO A 211 -5.28 -16.01 5.47
C PRO A 211 -4.69 -17.01 6.47
N TRP A 212 -3.47 -17.45 6.21
CA TRP A 212 -2.68 -18.26 7.12
C TRP A 212 -1.20 -17.99 6.91
N THR A 213 -0.37 -18.46 7.86
CA THR A 213 1.09 -18.36 7.74
C THR A 213 1.76 -19.50 8.50
N HIS A 214 2.99 -19.77 8.14
CA HIS A 214 3.82 -20.77 8.83
C HIS A 214 3.89 -20.50 10.33
N GLY A 215 3.69 -21.58 11.13
CA GLY A 215 3.73 -21.52 12.61
C GLY A 215 2.49 -20.92 13.27
N PHE A 216 1.51 -20.43 12.52
CA PHE A 216 0.30 -19.83 13.09
C PHE A 216 -0.60 -20.85 13.80
N ALA A 217 -0.59 -22.10 13.37
CA ALA A 217 -1.32 -23.19 14.04
C ALA A 217 -0.93 -23.32 15.52
N GLU A 218 0.35 -23.21 15.84
CA GLU A 218 0.83 -23.28 17.23
C GLU A 218 0.43 -22.04 18.04
N ILE A 219 0.47 -20.87 17.44
CA ILE A 219 0.01 -19.62 18.08
C ILE A 219 -1.48 -19.73 18.40
N PHE A 220 -2.28 -20.16 17.44
CA PHE A 220 -3.73 -20.32 17.57
C PHE A 220 -4.07 -21.33 18.67
N ARG A 221 -3.41 -22.51 18.66
CA ARG A 221 -3.58 -23.56 19.67
C ARG A 221 -3.21 -23.08 21.08
N ARG A 222 -2.07 -22.38 21.25
CA ARG A 222 -1.65 -21.82 22.54
C ARG A 222 -2.61 -20.78 23.09
N ALA A 223 -3.28 -20.05 22.22
CA ALA A 223 -4.34 -19.11 22.60
C ALA A 223 -5.67 -19.79 22.96
N GLY A 224 -5.75 -21.12 22.91
CA GLY A 224 -6.93 -21.92 23.23
C GLY A 224 -7.82 -22.25 22.02
N GLY A 225 -7.36 -21.92 20.79
CA GLY A 225 -8.13 -22.15 19.58
C GLY A 225 -8.16 -23.61 19.13
N ASN A 226 -9.30 -24.03 18.57
CA ASN A 226 -9.51 -25.32 17.92
C ASN A 226 -9.67 -25.14 16.41
N ALA A 227 -8.67 -25.60 15.64
CA ALA A 227 -8.65 -25.42 14.19
C ALA A 227 -9.86 -26.06 13.46
N ALA A 228 -10.45 -27.15 13.99
CA ALA A 228 -11.61 -27.76 13.36
C ALA A 228 -12.81 -26.79 13.29
N ASN A 229 -12.95 -25.90 14.25
CA ASN A 229 -14.04 -24.92 14.30
C ASN A 229 -13.88 -23.77 13.29
N LEU A 230 -12.69 -23.60 12.70
CA LEU A 230 -12.46 -22.64 11.62
C LEU A 230 -13.16 -23.03 10.29
N ALA A 231 -13.66 -24.25 10.17
CA ALA A 231 -14.54 -24.63 9.06
C ALA A 231 -15.77 -23.71 8.94
N ALA A 232 -16.20 -23.10 10.05
CA ALA A 232 -17.30 -22.14 10.07
C ALA A 232 -17.06 -20.89 9.22
N LEU A 233 -15.79 -20.50 8.99
CA LEU A 233 -15.43 -19.39 8.09
C LEU A 233 -15.99 -19.59 6.67
N PHE A 234 -15.98 -20.83 6.18
CA PHE A 234 -16.43 -21.19 4.84
C PHE A 234 -17.96 -21.17 4.68
N ASP A 235 -18.68 -21.20 5.80
CA ASP A 235 -20.14 -21.04 5.85
C ASP A 235 -20.56 -19.59 6.18
N GLY A 236 -19.61 -18.66 6.36
CA GLY A 236 -19.88 -17.30 6.82
C GLY A 236 -20.43 -17.24 8.26
N LYS A 237 -20.12 -18.23 9.09
CA LYS A 237 -20.58 -18.31 10.48
C LYS A 237 -19.49 -17.88 11.45
N GLU A 238 -19.90 -17.18 12.50
CA GLU A 238 -19.02 -16.82 13.60
C GLU A 238 -19.14 -17.80 14.78
N ASN A 239 -17.99 -18.05 15.42
CA ASN A 239 -17.88 -18.72 16.71
C ASN A 239 -16.68 -18.14 17.49
N ASP A 240 -16.40 -18.63 18.69
CA ASP A 240 -15.30 -18.12 19.50
C ASP A 240 -13.94 -18.32 18.83
N ASP A 241 -13.74 -19.41 18.11
CA ASP A 241 -12.50 -19.72 17.40
C ASP A 241 -12.30 -18.84 16.16
N THR A 242 -13.36 -18.52 15.41
CA THR A 242 -13.25 -17.60 14.27
C THR A 242 -12.96 -16.17 14.74
N ARG A 243 -13.55 -15.72 15.85
CA ARG A 243 -13.22 -14.43 16.47
C ARG A 243 -11.78 -14.39 16.98
N LEU A 244 -11.32 -15.47 17.63
CA LEU A 244 -9.93 -15.61 18.06
C LEU A 244 -8.97 -15.56 16.86
N TYR A 245 -9.28 -16.27 15.79
CA TYR A 245 -8.53 -16.30 14.56
C TYR A 245 -8.34 -14.88 13.97
N HIS A 246 -9.44 -14.15 13.76
CA HIS A 246 -9.36 -12.80 13.21
C HIS A 246 -8.54 -11.86 14.09
N ARG A 247 -8.72 -11.90 15.42
CA ARG A 247 -7.94 -11.09 16.35
C ARG A 247 -6.44 -11.39 16.29
N LEU A 248 -6.06 -12.67 16.30
CA LEU A 248 -4.64 -13.07 16.24
C LEU A 248 -4.02 -12.75 14.88
N LEU A 249 -4.79 -12.86 13.81
CA LEU A 249 -4.35 -12.51 12.46
C LEU A 249 -4.04 -11.01 12.36
N LEU A 250 -4.97 -10.17 12.78
CA LEU A 250 -4.81 -8.71 12.78
C LEU A 250 -3.65 -8.27 13.66
N GLN A 251 -3.52 -8.86 14.87
CA GLN A 251 -2.37 -8.58 15.73
C GLN A 251 -1.06 -8.95 15.03
N ARG A 252 -1.01 -10.12 14.39
CA ARG A 252 0.20 -10.60 13.70
C ARG A 252 0.56 -9.72 12.52
N GLU A 253 -0.40 -9.35 11.68
CA GLU A 253 -0.19 -8.43 10.57
C GLU A 253 0.37 -7.09 11.08
N GLY A 254 -0.27 -6.53 12.11
CA GLY A 254 0.18 -5.30 12.73
C GLY A 254 1.61 -5.38 13.26
N GLU A 255 1.96 -6.43 14.01
CA GLU A 255 3.29 -6.56 14.63
C GLU A 255 4.39 -6.90 13.62
N ILE A 256 4.10 -7.83 12.70
CA ILE A 256 5.11 -8.40 11.78
C ILE A 256 5.32 -7.50 10.57
N TYR A 257 4.26 -7.06 9.90
CA TYR A 257 4.38 -6.20 8.73
C TYR A 257 4.54 -4.72 9.13
N TYR A 258 3.46 -4.07 9.51
CA TYR A 258 3.46 -2.63 9.77
C TYR A 258 4.44 -2.23 10.88
N GLY A 259 4.50 -3.02 11.97
CA GLY A 259 5.40 -2.75 13.08
C GLY A 259 6.87 -2.86 12.71
N SER A 260 7.24 -3.78 11.81
CA SER A 260 8.64 -3.91 11.35
C SER A 260 9.03 -2.75 10.45
N LEU A 261 8.17 -2.39 9.48
CA LEU A 261 8.39 -1.24 8.59
C LEU A 261 8.47 0.07 9.40
N SER A 262 7.56 0.26 10.35
CA SER A 262 7.51 1.45 11.21
C SER A 262 8.81 1.62 12.00
N ARG A 263 9.25 0.55 12.69
CA ARG A 263 10.51 0.58 13.47
C ARG A 263 11.72 0.86 12.59
N TRP A 264 11.75 0.27 11.39
CA TRP A 264 12.83 0.52 10.44
C TRP A 264 12.85 1.97 9.99
N CYS A 265 11.71 2.53 9.57
CA CYS A 265 11.58 3.92 9.16
C CYS A 265 12.02 4.88 10.28
N GLU A 266 11.56 4.66 11.51
CA GLU A 266 11.90 5.47 12.67
C GLU A 266 13.41 5.43 12.97
N ALA A 267 14.03 4.25 12.90
CA ALA A 267 15.46 4.08 13.08
C ALA A 267 16.31 4.83 12.04
N HIS A 268 15.73 5.11 10.86
CA HIS A 268 16.40 5.82 9.77
C HIS A 268 15.95 7.30 9.63
N GLY A 269 15.22 7.82 10.64
CA GLY A 269 14.83 9.23 10.70
C GLY A 269 13.75 9.65 9.71
N ILE A 270 12.96 8.71 9.22
CA ILE A 270 11.83 8.94 8.31
C ILE A 270 10.54 8.33 8.88
N GLY A 271 9.40 8.54 8.23
CA GLY A 271 8.12 7.99 8.66
C GLY A 271 7.61 6.84 7.78
N LEU A 272 6.91 5.87 8.37
CA LEU A 272 6.01 5.01 7.62
C LEU A 272 4.75 5.80 7.27
N MET A 273 4.41 5.82 6.01
CA MET A 273 3.21 6.43 5.42
C MET A 273 2.43 5.36 4.64
N GLY A 274 1.24 5.67 4.19
CA GLY A 274 0.43 4.74 3.43
C GLY A 274 -0.86 4.39 4.14
N HIS A 275 -1.42 3.25 3.83
CA HIS A 275 -2.70 2.80 4.36
C HIS A 275 -2.81 1.27 4.36
N PRO A 276 -3.65 0.70 5.26
CA PRO A 276 -3.94 -0.72 5.27
C PRO A 276 -4.82 -1.14 4.08
N HIS A 277 -4.91 -2.44 3.87
CA HIS A 277 -5.79 -3.02 2.85
C HIS A 277 -7.27 -2.63 3.04
N GLN A 278 -7.71 -2.50 4.28
CA GLN A 278 -9.05 -2.02 4.61
C GLN A 278 -8.98 -0.58 5.12
N SER A 279 -9.60 0.34 4.40
CA SER A 279 -9.55 1.78 4.69
C SER A 279 -10.16 2.19 6.05
N ASP A 280 -10.84 1.30 6.75
CA ASP A 280 -11.44 1.52 8.07
C ASP A 280 -10.76 0.72 9.19
N ASP A 281 -9.64 0.06 8.93
CA ASP A 281 -8.88 -0.70 9.92
C ASP A 281 -8.01 0.22 10.80
N ILE A 282 -8.67 0.89 11.74
CA ILE A 282 -8.04 1.85 12.65
C ILE A 282 -6.97 1.20 13.57
N GLU A 283 -7.03 -0.11 13.80
CA GLU A 283 -6.11 -0.75 14.74
C GLU A 283 -4.67 -0.75 14.23
N VAL A 284 -4.46 -0.94 12.93
CA VAL A 284 -3.12 -0.95 12.34
C VAL A 284 -2.57 0.46 12.07
N GLU A 285 -3.42 1.47 12.03
CA GLU A 285 -3.02 2.87 11.84
C GLU A 285 -2.03 3.37 12.91
N LYS A 286 -2.00 2.76 14.08
CA LYS A 286 -1.03 3.08 15.15
C LYS A 286 0.44 2.93 14.74
N TYR A 287 0.72 2.13 13.73
CA TYR A 287 2.08 1.90 13.23
C TYR A 287 2.56 2.98 12.27
N PHE A 288 1.64 3.79 11.72
CA PHE A 288 1.99 4.83 10.76
C PHE A 288 2.43 6.13 11.45
N ALA A 289 3.51 6.72 10.96
CA ALA A 289 3.91 8.09 11.34
C ALA A 289 2.91 9.11 10.76
N VAL A 290 2.39 8.83 9.58
CA VAL A 290 1.28 9.55 8.93
C VAL A 290 0.22 8.51 8.59
N PRO A 291 -0.78 8.30 9.47
CA PRO A 291 -1.92 7.43 9.21
C PRO A 291 -2.64 7.79 7.92
N GLY A 292 -3.05 6.82 7.14
CA GLY A 292 -3.63 7.07 5.82
C GLY A 292 -4.79 6.17 5.44
N GLN A 293 -5.52 6.58 4.41
CA GLN A 293 -6.62 5.83 3.82
C GLN A 293 -6.56 5.95 2.29
N ASP A 294 -7.12 4.98 1.57
CA ASP A 294 -7.55 5.15 0.17
C ASP A 294 -9.08 5.20 0.14
N LEU A 295 -9.63 6.33 -0.28
CA LEU A 295 -11.05 6.52 -0.39
C LEU A 295 -11.42 7.02 -1.80
N VAL A 296 -12.04 6.16 -2.57
CA VAL A 296 -12.37 6.42 -3.97
C VAL A 296 -13.66 7.23 -4.09
N LEU A 297 -13.61 8.37 -4.81
CA LEU A 297 -14.74 9.28 -4.99
C LEU A 297 -16.03 8.58 -5.44
N ARG A 298 -15.95 7.59 -6.33
CA ARG A 298 -17.11 6.89 -6.86
C ARG A 298 -17.97 6.18 -5.80
N TRP A 299 -17.38 5.85 -4.65
CA TRP A 299 -18.11 5.23 -3.52
C TRP A 299 -18.69 6.28 -2.58
N LEU A 300 -18.11 7.47 -2.55
CA LEU A 300 -18.39 8.52 -1.57
C LEU A 300 -19.16 9.71 -2.17
N ALA A 301 -19.39 9.73 -3.47
CA ALA A 301 -20.14 10.81 -4.11
C ALA A 301 -21.52 11.01 -3.45
N PRO A 302 -22.09 12.24 -3.43
CA PRO A 302 -23.34 12.52 -2.75
C PRO A 302 -24.48 11.58 -3.14
N GLU A 303 -24.52 11.17 -4.40
CA GLU A 303 -25.47 10.20 -4.94
C GLU A 303 -25.22 8.75 -4.48
N LYS A 304 -24.10 8.51 -3.79
CA LYS A 304 -23.68 7.21 -3.21
C LYS A 304 -23.69 7.22 -1.67
N ASP A 305 -24.55 8.03 -1.07
CA ASP A 305 -24.68 8.20 0.38
C ASP A 305 -23.45 8.75 1.12
N GLY A 306 -22.48 9.31 0.43
CA GLY A 306 -21.27 9.89 1.04
C GLY A 306 -21.53 11.05 2.01
N LEU A 307 -22.75 11.58 2.09
CA LEU A 307 -23.13 12.63 3.03
C LEU A 307 -23.81 12.09 4.30
N ALA A 308 -24.56 11.00 4.25
CA ALA A 308 -25.43 10.55 5.33
C ALA A 308 -25.46 9.02 5.55
N GLY A 309 -24.94 8.23 4.61
CA GLY A 309 -24.90 6.77 4.70
C GLY A 309 -23.78 6.25 5.63
N LEU A 310 -23.59 4.93 5.64
CA LEU A 310 -22.53 4.27 6.42
C LEU A 310 -21.15 4.85 6.09
N ASP A 311 -20.89 5.10 4.83
CA ASP A 311 -19.59 5.59 4.35
C ASP A 311 -19.33 7.08 4.64
N SER A 312 -20.36 7.80 5.16
CA SER A 312 -20.24 9.24 5.45
C SER A 312 -19.16 9.59 6.47
N THR A 313 -18.73 8.65 7.28
CA THR A 313 -17.70 8.81 8.32
C THR A 313 -16.38 8.13 7.98
N MET A 314 -16.28 7.36 6.91
CA MET A 314 -15.05 6.62 6.56
C MET A 314 -13.81 7.52 6.53
N GLY A 315 -13.90 8.71 5.94
CA GLY A 315 -12.79 9.67 5.88
C GLY A 315 -12.28 10.20 7.23
N LYS A 316 -12.84 9.73 8.35
CA LYS A 316 -12.39 10.08 9.70
C LYS A 316 -11.38 9.07 10.28
N CYS A 317 -11.26 7.86 9.73
CA CYS A 317 -10.44 6.80 10.32
C CYS A 317 -9.00 7.27 10.54
N SER A 318 -8.29 7.65 9.47
CA SER A 318 -6.91 8.15 9.57
C SER A 318 -6.79 9.43 10.41
N ALA A 319 -7.79 10.32 10.34
CA ALA A 319 -7.82 11.55 11.12
C ALA A 319 -7.99 11.29 12.62
N ASP A 320 -8.87 10.35 12.98
CA ASP A 320 -9.09 9.96 14.37
C ASP A 320 -7.91 9.16 14.92
N ALA A 321 -7.31 8.26 14.12
CA ALA A 321 -6.07 7.56 14.46
C ALA A 321 -4.94 8.57 14.75
N ALA A 322 -4.73 9.55 13.87
CA ALA A 322 -3.73 10.60 14.06
C ALA A 322 -3.96 11.39 15.34
N ARG A 323 -5.22 11.73 15.63
CA ARG A 323 -5.59 12.46 16.87
C ARG A 323 -5.30 11.61 18.11
N LEU A 324 -5.72 10.34 18.11
CA LEU A 324 -5.51 9.43 19.25
C LEU A 324 -4.01 9.17 19.50
N MET A 325 -3.23 9.09 18.43
CA MET A 325 -1.79 8.84 18.50
C MET A 325 -0.93 10.12 18.59
N HIS A 326 -1.56 11.30 18.70
CA HIS A 326 -0.89 12.60 18.71
C HIS A 326 0.01 12.82 17.49
N ARG A 327 -0.38 12.29 16.33
CA ARG A 327 0.29 12.53 15.05
C ARG A 327 -0.17 13.87 14.47
N ARG A 328 0.77 14.59 13.86
CA ARG A 328 0.48 15.93 13.31
C ARG A 328 -0.28 15.85 11.98
N ARG A 329 -0.01 14.80 11.19
CA ARG A 329 -0.55 14.63 9.85
C ARG A 329 -1.30 13.31 9.75
N ASN A 330 -2.30 13.31 8.89
CA ASN A 330 -2.95 12.13 8.36
C ASN A 330 -3.17 12.34 6.86
N ALA A 331 -3.16 11.27 6.10
CA ALA A 331 -3.21 11.32 4.65
C ALA A 331 -4.47 10.65 4.10
N ASN A 332 -4.83 11.03 2.89
CA ASN A 332 -5.76 10.26 2.07
C ASN A 332 -5.23 10.18 0.65
N GLU A 333 -5.05 8.96 0.15
CA GLU A 333 -4.99 8.70 -1.27
C GLU A 333 -6.34 9.07 -1.87
N CYS A 334 -6.35 9.84 -2.93
CA CYS A 334 -7.58 10.38 -3.49
C CYS A 334 -7.54 10.38 -5.01
N PHE A 335 -8.73 10.30 -5.61
CA PHE A 335 -8.93 10.28 -7.06
C PHE A 335 -8.52 8.97 -7.75
N GLY A 336 -8.18 7.92 -7.02
CA GLY A 336 -7.96 6.59 -7.58
C GLY A 336 -9.15 6.14 -8.41
N ALA A 337 -8.90 5.47 -9.56
CA ALA A 337 -9.92 5.12 -10.56
C ALA A 337 -10.80 6.30 -11.04
N CYS A 338 -10.37 7.49 -10.80
CA CYS A 338 -10.61 8.84 -11.37
C CYS A 338 -12.00 9.25 -11.79
N ASN A 339 -13.10 8.58 -11.45
CA ASN A 339 -14.44 9.09 -11.80
C ASN A 339 -15.56 8.35 -11.06
N LYS A 340 -16.79 8.89 -11.25
CA LYS A 340 -18.01 8.34 -10.65
C LYS A 340 -18.56 7.13 -11.39
N ASP A 341 -18.20 6.94 -12.67
CA ASP A 341 -18.88 6.05 -13.62
C ASP A 341 -17.93 5.13 -14.42
N ASP A 342 -16.74 4.86 -13.91
CA ASP A 342 -15.70 4.05 -14.56
C ASP A 342 -15.18 4.58 -15.92
N ASN A 343 -15.45 5.83 -16.25
CA ASN A 343 -14.91 6.47 -17.43
C ASN A 343 -13.60 7.21 -17.10
N PRO A 344 -12.44 6.79 -17.60
CA PRO A 344 -11.17 7.45 -17.31
C PRO A 344 -11.18 8.91 -17.80
N TRP A 345 -10.43 9.78 -17.11
CA TRP A 345 -10.24 11.19 -17.47
C TRP A 345 -11.50 12.09 -17.41
N GLN A 346 -12.54 11.68 -16.69
CA GLN A 346 -13.79 12.45 -16.56
C GLN A 346 -13.93 13.23 -15.25
N LEU A 347 -12.93 13.19 -14.38
CA LEU A 347 -12.99 13.91 -13.11
C LEU A 347 -12.95 15.43 -13.38
N SER A 348 -14.01 16.13 -13.04
CA SER A 348 -14.11 17.59 -13.20
C SER A 348 -13.44 18.32 -12.03
N GLY A 349 -13.07 19.59 -12.24
CA GLY A 349 -12.59 20.45 -11.15
C GLY A 349 -13.61 20.62 -10.02
N GLY A 350 -14.91 20.54 -10.35
CA GLY A 350 -16.00 20.55 -9.35
C GLY A 350 -15.99 19.29 -8.47
N ASP A 351 -15.80 18.13 -9.07
CA ASP A 351 -15.70 16.86 -8.33
C ASP A 351 -14.46 16.84 -7.45
N ILE A 352 -13.30 17.28 -7.96
CA ILE A 352 -12.06 17.40 -7.19
C ILE A 352 -12.27 18.30 -5.97
N LYS A 353 -12.85 19.48 -6.18
CA LYS A 353 -13.12 20.42 -5.08
C LYS A 353 -14.06 19.83 -4.04
N TRP A 354 -15.19 19.27 -4.49
CA TRP A 354 -16.17 18.67 -3.57
C TRP A 354 -15.54 17.58 -2.73
N TYR A 355 -14.78 16.69 -3.34
CA TYR A 355 -14.16 15.56 -2.66
C TYR A 355 -13.05 16.02 -1.69
N THR A 356 -12.25 16.98 -2.10
CA THR A 356 -11.22 17.58 -1.22
C THR A 356 -11.85 18.25 -0.01
N ASP A 357 -12.94 19.02 -0.21
CA ASP A 357 -13.68 19.64 0.90
C ASP A 357 -14.30 18.57 1.82
N TRP A 358 -14.85 17.49 1.24
CA TRP A 358 -15.43 16.38 1.97
C TRP A 358 -14.42 15.70 2.89
N LEU A 359 -13.20 15.46 2.41
CA LEU A 359 -12.08 14.92 3.19
C LEU A 359 -11.61 15.90 4.26
N ALA A 360 -11.42 17.17 3.90
CA ALA A 360 -10.89 18.20 4.80
C ALA A 360 -11.80 18.43 6.01
N VAL A 361 -13.13 18.47 5.83
CA VAL A 361 -14.08 18.63 6.95
C VAL A 361 -14.14 17.38 7.86
N ARG A 362 -13.60 16.26 7.42
CA ARG A 362 -13.44 15.03 8.22
C ARG A 362 -12.08 14.93 8.90
N GLY A 363 -11.22 15.92 8.68
CA GLY A 363 -9.95 16.05 9.36
C GLY A 363 -8.72 15.59 8.55
N VAL A 364 -8.90 15.19 7.30
CA VAL A 364 -7.76 14.90 6.41
C VAL A 364 -6.98 16.20 6.16
N ASN A 365 -5.67 16.15 6.30
CA ASN A 365 -4.79 17.31 6.18
C ASN A 365 -3.54 17.10 5.33
N LEU A 366 -3.47 15.93 4.66
CA LEU A 366 -2.50 15.64 3.60
C LEU A 366 -3.22 14.87 2.49
N PHE A 367 -3.14 15.38 1.27
CA PHE A 367 -3.74 14.77 0.10
C PHE A 367 -2.66 14.11 -0.74
N ILE A 368 -2.92 12.86 -1.14
CA ILE A 368 -2.07 12.07 -2.02
C ILE A 368 -2.86 11.79 -3.29
N PRO A 369 -2.83 12.71 -4.27
CA PRO A 369 -3.56 12.53 -5.53
C PRO A 369 -3.04 11.33 -6.33
N HIS A 370 -3.91 10.44 -6.70
CA HIS A 370 -3.69 9.36 -7.65
C HIS A 370 -4.23 9.79 -9.04
N ALA A 371 -3.41 10.21 -10.06
CA ALA A 371 -1.98 10.36 -9.94
C ALA A 371 -1.46 11.32 -11.02
N PHE A 372 -0.19 11.68 -10.93
CA PHE A 372 0.52 12.30 -12.03
C PHE A 372 1.36 11.24 -12.74
N TYR A 373 1.24 11.18 -14.06
CA TYR A 373 1.93 10.21 -14.89
C TYR A 373 3.21 10.81 -15.45
N TYR A 374 4.35 10.10 -15.35
CA TYR A 374 5.55 10.47 -16.09
C TYR A 374 5.27 10.48 -17.60
N SER A 375 4.49 9.50 -18.08
CA SER A 375 4.09 9.41 -19.48
C SER A 375 2.64 8.94 -19.65
N ILE A 376 1.87 9.66 -20.47
CA ILE A 376 0.51 9.28 -20.90
C ILE A 376 0.48 8.77 -22.35
N ARG A 377 1.64 8.41 -22.92
CA ARG A 377 1.73 7.95 -24.30
C ARG A 377 1.33 6.48 -24.44
N GLY A 378 0.60 6.17 -25.53
CA GLY A 378 0.16 4.81 -25.85
C GLY A 378 -0.77 4.23 -24.78
N LYS A 379 -0.56 3.00 -24.40
CA LYS A 379 -1.35 2.29 -23.37
C LYS A 379 -1.21 2.87 -21.97
N ARG A 380 -0.18 3.67 -21.70
CA ARG A 380 0.09 4.26 -20.38
C ARG A 380 -1.04 5.15 -19.86
N LYS A 381 -1.77 5.80 -20.76
CA LYS A 381 -2.95 6.61 -20.41
C LYS A 381 -4.15 5.80 -19.89
N ASP A 382 -4.16 4.49 -20.16
CA ASP A 382 -5.26 3.60 -19.79
C ASP A 382 -4.92 2.84 -18.48
N GLU A 383 -3.72 3.00 -17.96
CA GLU A 383 -3.29 2.46 -16.68
C GLU A 383 -3.92 3.26 -15.53
N ARG A 384 -4.53 2.56 -14.56
CA ARG A 384 -5.30 3.13 -13.45
C ARG A 384 -4.67 2.81 -12.11
#